data_af94768f0d271bc086c071098b60dd80
#
_entry.id   af94768f0d271bc086c071098b60dd80
#
_cell.length_a   1.000
_cell.length_b   1.000
_cell.length_c   1.000
_cell.angle_alpha   90.00
_cell.angle_beta   90.00
_cell.angle_gamma   90.00
#
_symmetry.space_group_name_H-M   'P 1'
#
loop_
_entity.id
_entity.type
_entity.pdbx_description
1 polymer ?
#
loop_
_entity_poly.entity_id
_entity_poly.type
_entity_poly.pdbx_seq_one_letter_code
_entity_poly.pdbx_strand_id
1 'polypeptide(L)'
;FLVRGFQGEELSRAAVIATHDDTAKLILLARLSLYGHRAARLHDEVLELVAEWGPADPARRLRVLNATKTDMALADLETSLRERLPAVEESIQRQLRAQLPADVALLKDRLEALASERAERAKAQLGKRAEDEANAFVKVLREQRERILKTRTKHDSEFEQLAFGFADHELRQLRDNRSYWDRRLARIERDLELEPAAIRRTFEVATAPRIEPAGAIVLWPQQMSP
;
A
#
# COMPACT_ATOMS: atom_id res chain seq x y z
N PHE A 1 -18.62 -6.01 -9.61
CA PHE A 1 -18.10 -4.64 -9.67
C PHE A 1 -17.02 -4.51 -10.76
N LEU A 2 -15.97 -5.38 -10.75
CA LEU A 2 -14.87 -5.38 -11.72
C LEU A 2 -15.38 -5.53 -13.18
N VAL A 3 -16.27 -6.49 -13.43
CA VAL A 3 -16.82 -6.72 -14.78
C VAL A 3 -17.58 -5.49 -15.28
N ARG A 4 -18.35 -4.82 -14.43
CA ARG A 4 -19.07 -3.58 -14.82
C ARG A 4 -18.12 -2.43 -15.16
N GLY A 5 -17.01 -2.29 -14.41
CA GLY A 5 -16.01 -1.27 -14.67
C GLY A 5 -15.30 -1.44 -16.02
N PHE A 6 -15.21 -2.67 -16.55
CA PHE A 6 -14.68 -2.96 -17.89
C PHE A 6 -15.75 -2.99 -18.99
N GLN A 7 -17.04 -2.93 -18.67
CA GLN A 7 -18.17 -2.97 -19.61
C GLN A 7 -18.77 -1.60 -19.95
N GLY A 8 -18.43 -0.54 -19.23
CA GLY A 8 -18.96 0.81 -19.44
C GLY A 8 -18.05 1.69 -20.29
N GLU A 9 -18.23 3.00 -20.19
CA GLU A 9 -17.35 4.00 -20.85
C GLU A 9 -15.88 3.89 -20.44
N GLU A 10 -15.59 3.18 -19.35
CA GLU A 10 -14.24 2.86 -18.87
C GLU A 10 -13.47 1.91 -19.81
N LEU A 11 -14.11 1.27 -20.77
CA LEU A 11 -13.43 0.58 -21.89
C LEU A 11 -12.60 1.54 -22.78
N SER A 12 -12.77 2.85 -22.64
CA SER A 12 -11.86 3.84 -23.21
C SER A 12 -10.42 3.71 -22.73
N ARG A 13 -10.19 2.96 -21.63
CA ARG A 13 -8.87 2.63 -21.08
C ARG A 13 -8.30 1.31 -21.60
N ALA A 14 -8.85 0.76 -22.66
CA ALA A 14 -8.29 -0.42 -23.33
C ALA A 14 -7.37 0.04 -24.48
N ALA A 15 -6.14 -0.46 -24.48
CA ALA A 15 -5.16 -0.25 -25.52
C ALA A 15 -4.79 -1.57 -26.22
N VAL A 16 -4.52 -1.50 -27.53
CA VAL A 16 -3.92 -2.59 -28.30
C VAL A 16 -2.58 -2.11 -28.81
N ILE A 17 -1.52 -2.81 -28.45
CA ILE A 17 -0.14 -2.44 -28.75
C ILE A 17 0.50 -3.61 -29.52
N ALA A 18 1.17 -3.30 -30.63
CA ALA A 18 1.93 -4.28 -31.39
C ALA A 18 3.18 -4.72 -30.57
N THR A 19 3.55 -5.98 -30.67
CA THR A 19 4.75 -6.54 -30.04
C THR A 19 5.54 -7.42 -31.00
N HIS A 20 6.82 -7.59 -30.72
CA HIS A 20 7.68 -8.55 -31.41
C HIS A 20 7.51 -9.99 -30.91
N ASP A 21 6.83 -10.19 -29.78
CA ASP A 21 6.52 -11.52 -29.27
C ASP A 21 5.57 -12.25 -30.22
N ASP A 22 5.69 -13.57 -30.29
CA ASP A 22 4.89 -14.42 -31.16
C ASP A 22 3.51 -14.75 -30.56
N THR A 23 3.28 -14.42 -29.29
CA THR A 23 2.06 -14.79 -28.56
C THR A 23 1.28 -13.58 -28.13
N ALA A 24 0.01 -13.53 -28.47
CA ALA A 24 -0.88 -12.47 -28.01
C ALA A 24 -1.13 -12.59 -26.50
N LYS A 25 -1.05 -11.46 -25.79
CA LYS A 25 -1.20 -11.38 -24.32
C LYS A 25 -2.21 -10.31 -23.93
N LEU A 26 -2.93 -10.57 -22.85
CA LEU A 26 -3.81 -9.60 -22.19
C LEU A 26 -3.24 -9.25 -20.83
N ILE A 27 -3.00 -7.97 -20.61
CA ILE A 27 -2.57 -7.39 -19.33
C ILE A 27 -3.76 -6.67 -18.73
N LEU A 28 -4.25 -7.14 -17.59
CA LEU A 28 -5.27 -6.45 -16.82
C LEU A 28 -4.59 -5.68 -15.69
N LEU A 29 -4.93 -4.40 -15.59
CA LEU A 29 -4.48 -3.51 -14.53
C LEU A 29 -5.65 -3.20 -13.61
N ALA A 30 -5.45 -3.37 -12.31
CA ALA A 30 -6.42 -2.98 -11.30
C ALA A 30 -5.70 -2.25 -10.16
N ARG A 31 -6.40 -1.37 -9.48
CA ARG A 31 -5.91 -0.67 -8.30
C ARG A 31 -6.46 -1.34 -7.05
N LEU A 32 -5.58 -1.76 -6.16
CA LEU A 32 -5.92 -2.24 -4.84
C LEU A 32 -5.69 -1.14 -3.82
N SER A 33 -6.71 -0.79 -3.04
CA SER A 33 -6.59 0.19 -1.96
C SER A 33 -7.13 -0.38 -0.65
N LEU A 34 -6.40 -0.15 0.44
CA LEU A 34 -6.82 -0.46 1.80
C LEU A 34 -7.07 0.84 2.58
N TYR A 35 -8.17 0.88 3.28
CA TYR A 35 -8.57 2.05 4.05
C TYR A 35 -8.70 1.70 5.54
N GLY A 36 -8.16 2.58 6.36
CA GLY A 36 -8.32 2.55 7.80
C GLY A 36 -9.51 3.37 8.29
N HIS A 37 -9.49 3.68 9.57
CA HIS A 37 -10.49 4.54 10.18
C HIS A 37 -10.52 5.93 9.52
N ARG A 38 -11.73 6.54 9.45
CA ARG A 38 -11.97 7.86 8.84
C ARG A 38 -11.53 7.94 7.37
N ALA A 39 -11.62 6.83 6.64
CA ALA A 39 -11.24 6.73 5.23
C ALA A 39 -9.77 7.10 4.95
N ALA A 40 -8.87 6.97 5.93
CA ALA A 40 -7.44 7.13 5.73
C ALA A 40 -6.94 6.02 4.79
N ARG A 41 -6.28 6.38 3.69
CA ARG A 41 -5.69 5.42 2.77
C ARG A 41 -4.39 4.90 3.37
N LEU A 42 -4.35 3.60 3.70
CA LEU A 42 -3.22 2.95 4.35
C LEU A 42 -2.28 2.26 3.35
N HIS A 43 -2.85 1.74 2.26
CA HIS A 43 -2.10 1.06 1.21
C HIS A 43 -2.76 1.30 -0.14
N ASP A 44 -1.95 1.37 -1.18
CA ASP A 44 -2.38 1.59 -2.55
C ASP A 44 -1.35 1.01 -3.50
N GLU A 45 -1.77 0.05 -4.34
CA GLU A 45 -0.90 -0.56 -5.34
C GLU A 45 -1.66 -0.88 -6.62
N VAL A 46 -0.93 -0.97 -7.73
CA VAL A 46 -1.45 -1.47 -9.01
C VAL A 46 -1.21 -2.97 -9.07
N LEU A 47 -2.28 -3.71 -9.30
CA LEU A 47 -2.24 -5.14 -9.57
C LEU A 47 -2.12 -5.36 -11.08
N GLU A 48 -1.26 -6.28 -11.46
CA GLU A 48 -1.01 -6.69 -12.83
C GLU A 48 -1.33 -8.17 -12.97
N LEU A 49 -2.29 -8.50 -13.80
CA LEU A 49 -2.64 -9.88 -14.15
C LEU A 49 -2.41 -10.07 -15.64
N VAL A 50 -1.44 -10.88 -16.00
CA VAL A 50 -1.10 -11.16 -17.40
C VAL A 50 -1.56 -12.56 -17.78
N ALA A 51 -2.24 -12.66 -18.91
CA ALA A 51 -2.66 -13.92 -19.50
C ALA A 51 -2.32 -13.98 -20.99
N GLU A 52 -2.00 -15.15 -21.49
CA GLU A 52 -1.77 -15.41 -22.90
C GLU A 52 -2.94 -16.19 -23.51
N TRP A 53 -3.25 -15.93 -24.77
CA TRP A 53 -4.18 -16.79 -25.53
C TRP A 53 -3.44 -18.04 -26.00
N GLY A 54 -4.03 -19.22 -25.71
CA GLY A 54 -3.49 -20.48 -26.20
C GLY A 54 -3.54 -20.55 -27.73
N PRO A 55 -2.60 -21.27 -28.38
CA PRO A 55 -2.60 -21.43 -29.82
C PRO A 55 -3.83 -22.22 -30.26
N ALA A 56 -4.50 -21.71 -31.29
CA ALA A 56 -5.50 -22.43 -32.12
C ALA A 56 -6.73 -23.01 -31.40
N ASP A 57 -7.14 -22.55 -30.23
CA ASP A 57 -8.40 -23.00 -29.61
C ASP A 57 -9.54 -22.04 -30.00
N PRO A 58 -10.59 -22.48 -30.67
CA PRO A 58 -11.75 -21.65 -30.99
C PRO A 58 -12.47 -21.11 -29.76
N ALA A 59 -12.25 -21.68 -28.59
CA ALA A 59 -12.78 -21.18 -27.30
C ALA A 59 -11.89 -20.15 -26.61
N ARG A 60 -10.79 -19.70 -27.23
CA ARG A 60 -9.83 -18.75 -26.65
C ARG A 60 -9.60 -18.97 -25.15
N ARG A 61 -8.81 -19.98 -24.82
CA ARG A 61 -8.44 -20.23 -23.43
C ARG A 61 -7.33 -19.28 -23.02
N LEU A 62 -7.65 -18.36 -22.15
CA LEU A 62 -6.67 -17.50 -21.49
C LEU A 62 -5.96 -18.31 -20.41
N ARG A 63 -4.63 -18.32 -20.46
CA ARG A 63 -3.76 -18.93 -19.46
C ARG A 63 -3.03 -17.82 -18.70
N VAL A 64 -3.30 -17.70 -17.40
CA VAL A 64 -2.58 -16.76 -16.54
C VAL A 64 -1.10 -17.13 -16.46
N LEU A 65 -0.24 -16.16 -16.63
CA LEU A 65 1.20 -16.31 -16.58
C LEU A 65 1.71 -16.30 -15.13
N ASN A 66 2.83 -16.98 -14.90
CA ASN A 66 3.56 -16.89 -13.64
C ASN A 66 4.35 -15.56 -13.55
N ALA A 67 4.91 -15.25 -12.37
CA ALA A 67 5.62 -14.00 -12.12
C ALA A 67 6.73 -13.72 -13.16
N THR A 68 7.60 -14.68 -13.45
CA THR A 68 8.70 -14.51 -14.41
C THR A 68 8.20 -14.17 -15.81
N LYS A 69 7.16 -14.85 -16.28
CA LYS A 69 6.56 -14.57 -17.60
C LYS A 69 5.78 -13.26 -17.60
N THR A 70 5.20 -12.88 -16.48
CA THR A 70 4.57 -11.56 -16.30
C THR A 70 5.61 -10.46 -16.44
N ASP A 71 6.75 -10.57 -15.75
CA ASP A 71 7.85 -9.61 -15.86
C ASP A 71 8.36 -9.50 -17.31
N MET A 72 8.50 -10.62 -18.03
CA MET A 72 8.86 -10.62 -19.45
C MET A 72 7.81 -9.88 -20.31
N ALA A 73 6.53 -10.13 -20.09
CA ALA A 73 5.46 -9.46 -20.85
C ALA A 73 5.42 -7.94 -20.59
N LEU A 74 5.73 -7.51 -19.38
CA LEU A 74 5.83 -6.09 -19.04
C LEU A 74 7.08 -5.44 -19.69
N ALA A 75 8.20 -6.16 -19.75
CA ALA A 75 9.38 -5.72 -20.46
C ALA A 75 9.14 -5.61 -21.97
N ASP A 76 8.41 -6.57 -22.58
CA ASP A 76 7.98 -6.51 -23.98
C ASP A 76 7.07 -5.30 -24.24
N LEU A 77 6.14 -5.01 -23.31
CA LEU A 77 5.30 -3.81 -23.39
C LEU A 77 6.17 -2.53 -23.39
N GLU A 78 7.11 -2.44 -22.45
CA GLU A 78 8.01 -1.29 -22.34
C GLU A 78 8.82 -1.09 -23.61
N THR A 79 9.37 -2.17 -24.17
CA THR A 79 10.13 -2.18 -25.42
C THR A 79 9.26 -1.72 -26.58
N SER A 80 8.06 -2.28 -26.73
CA SER A 80 7.12 -1.92 -27.80
C SER A 80 6.72 -0.45 -27.76
N LEU A 81 6.53 0.11 -26.56
CA LEU A 81 6.24 1.53 -26.37
C LEU A 81 7.42 2.43 -26.73
N ARG A 82 8.65 2.03 -26.41
CA ARG A 82 9.88 2.77 -26.74
C ARG A 82 10.15 2.78 -28.25
N GLU A 83 9.99 1.64 -28.90
CA GLU A 83 10.26 1.49 -30.33
C GLU A 83 9.17 2.11 -31.21
N ARG A 84 8.02 2.47 -30.65
CA ARG A 84 6.87 3.04 -31.36
C ARG A 84 6.46 2.16 -32.55
N LEU A 85 6.26 0.88 -32.30
CA LEU A 85 5.85 -0.08 -33.31
C LEU A 85 4.59 0.40 -34.05
N PRO A 86 4.41 0.01 -35.34
CA PRO A 86 3.23 0.40 -36.10
C PRO A 86 1.94 -0.04 -35.41
N ALA A 87 0.91 0.78 -35.55
CA ALA A 87 -0.39 0.48 -34.94
C ALA A 87 -0.98 -0.81 -35.52
N VAL A 88 -1.58 -1.62 -34.66
CA VAL A 88 -2.34 -2.80 -35.06
C VAL A 88 -3.52 -2.35 -35.94
N GLU A 89 -3.88 -3.15 -36.93
CA GLU A 89 -4.97 -2.86 -37.86
C GLU A 89 -6.29 -2.60 -37.12
N GLU A 90 -7.05 -1.61 -37.58
CA GLU A 90 -8.29 -1.17 -36.91
C GLU A 90 -9.38 -2.25 -36.84
N SER A 91 -9.42 -3.13 -37.83
CA SER A 91 -10.30 -4.31 -37.87
C SER A 91 -10.03 -5.25 -36.69
N ILE A 92 -8.76 -5.54 -36.43
CA ILE A 92 -8.30 -6.36 -35.32
C ILE A 92 -8.57 -5.65 -33.98
N GLN A 93 -8.27 -4.36 -33.89
CA GLN A 93 -8.57 -3.59 -32.67
C GLN A 93 -10.06 -3.62 -32.31
N ARG A 94 -10.95 -3.46 -33.28
CA ARG A 94 -12.41 -3.53 -33.07
C ARG A 94 -12.84 -4.91 -32.58
N GLN A 95 -12.30 -5.98 -33.18
CA GLN A 95 -12.59 -7.34 -32.78
C GLN A 95 -12.13 -7.61 -31.35
N LEU A 96 -10.90 -7.23 -31.00
CA LEU A 96 -10.36 -7.40 -29.66
C LEU A 96 -11.15 -6.63 -28.61
N ARG A 97 -11.54 -5.38 -28.91
CA ARG A 97 -12.40 -4.57 -28.00
C ARG A 97 -13.76 -5.23 -27.78
N ALA A 98 -14.37 -5.81 -28.80
CA ALA A 98 -15.66 -6.50 -28.67
C ALA A 98 -15.58 -7.77 -27.80
N GLN A 99 -14.42 -8.42 -27.77
CA GLN A 99 -14.21 -9.67 -27.02
C GLN A 99 -13.67 -9.43 -25.60
N LEU A 100 -13.04 -8.27 -25.35
CA LEU A 100 -12.41 -7.94 -24.07
C LEU A 100 -13.32 -8.15 -22.84
N PRO A 101 -14.61 -7.79 -22.84
CA PRO A 101 -15.49 -8.04 -21.70
C PRO A 101 -15.59 -9.52 -21.31
N ALA A 102 -15.65 -10.41 -22.31
CA ALA A 102 -15.70 -11.86 -22.06
C ALA A 102 -14.36 -12.38 -21.52
N ASP A 103 -13.24 -11.90 -22.08
CA ASP A 103 -11.89 -12.28 -21.60
C ASP A 103 -11.66 -11.80 -20.16
N VAL A 104 -12.08 -10.58 -19.82
CA VAL A 104 -12.02 -10.06 -18.44
C VAL A 104 -12.88 -10.89 -17.50
N ALA A 105 -14.07 -11.31 -17.92
CA ALA A 105 -14.95 -12.15 -17.11
C ALA A 105 -14.30 -13.49 -16.75
N LEU A 106 -13.53 -14.10 -17.68
CA LEU A 106 -12.77 -15.34 -17.43
C LEU A 106 -11.63 -15.16 -16.42
N LEU A 107 -11.04 -13.96 -16.34
CA LEU A 107 -9.91 -13.66 -15.46
C LEU A 107 -10.32 -13.08 -14.11
N LYS A 108 -11.60 -12.77 -13.92
CA LYS A 108 -12.12 -12.10 -12.72
C LYS A 108 -11.71 -12.81 -11.44
N ASP A 109 -11.99 -14.10 -11.32
CA ASP A 109 -11.71 -14.87 -10.10
C ASP A 109 -10.21 -14.91 -9.78
N ARG A 110 -9.37 -14.92 -10.81
CA ARG A 110 -7.91 -14.88 -10.66
C ARG A 110 -7.41 -13.51 -10.17
N LEU A 111 -8.01 -12.44 -10.70
CA LEU A 111 -7.70 -11.08 -10.27
C LEU A 111 -8.15 -10.85 -8.81
N GLU A 112 -9.32 -11.35 -8.44
CA GLU A 112 -9.83 -11.28 -7.06
C GLU A 112 -8.95 -12.09 -6.09
N ALA A 113 -8.50 -13.29 -6.49
CA ALA A 113 -7.58 -14.08 -5.70
C ALA A 113 -6.22 -13.38 -5.51
N LEU A 114 -5.65 -12.80 -6.58
CA LEU A 114 -4.42 -12.00 -6.51
C LEU A 114 -4.59 -10.80 -5.59
N ALA A 115 -5.70 -10.08 -5.71
CA ALA A 115 -6.01 -8.93 -4.87
C ALA A 115 -6.13 -9.32 -3.40
N SER A 116 -6.78 -10.45 -3.10
CA SER A 116 -6.87 -10.98 -1.72
C SER A 116 -5.49 -11.30 -1.14
N GLU A 117 -4.65 -11.98 -1.91
CA GLU A 117 -3.29 -12.32 -1.48
C GLU A 117 -2.46 -11.06 -1.19
N ARG A 118 -2.52 -10.07 -2.08
CA ARG A 118 -1.80 -8.80 -1.91
C ARG A 118 -2.33 -8.01 -0.73
N ALA A 119 -3.66 -7.96 -0.55
CA ALA A 119 -4.29 -7.30 0.58
C ALA A 119 -3.84 -7.91 1.93
N GLU A 120 -3.77 -9.24 2.05
CA GLU A 120 -3.29 -9.89 3.27
C GLU A 120 -1.81 -9.60 3.54
N ARG A 121 -0.97 -9.58 2.51
CA ARG A 121 0.44 -9.16 2.65
C ARG A 121 0.56 -7.71 3.13
N ALA A 122 -0.21 -6.80 2.54
CA ALA A 122 -0.22 -5.40 2.92
C ALA A 122 -0.71 -5.21 4.37
N LYS A 123 -1.76 -5.92 4.79
CA LYS A 123 -2.23 -5.91 6.19
C LYS A 123 -1.15 -6.39 7.16
N ALA A 124 -0.44 -7.48 6.83
CA ALA A 124 0.65 -7.98 7.65
C ALA A 124 1.79 -6.95 7.78
N GLN A 125 2.15 -6.26 6.70
CA GLN A 125 3.16 -5.19 6.71
C GLN A 125 2.70 -3.98 7.55
N LEU A 126 1.43 -3.57 7.42
CA LEU A 126 0.85 -2.50 8.23
C LEU A 126 0.84 -2.87 9.72
N GLY A 127 0.48 -4.11 10.05
CA GLY A 127 0.53 -4.61 11.43
C GLY A 127 1.94 -4.58 12.02
N LYS A 128 2.94 -5.04 11.26
CA LYS A 128 4.34 -4.96 11.69
C LYS A 128 4.78 -3.51 11.91
N ARG A 129 4.46 -2.62 10.98
CA ARG A 129 4.78 -1.21 11.09
C ARG A 129 4.12 -0.56 12.31
N ALA A 130 2.85 -0.92 12.59
CA ALA A 130 2.12 -0.46 13.77
C ALA A 130 2.84 -0.83 15.07
N GLU A 131 3.32 -2.09 15.18
CA GLU A 131 4.08 -2.55 16.35
C GLU A 131 5.44 -1.85 16.45
N ASP A 132 6.16 -1.71 15.36
CA ASP A 132 7.47 -1.04 15.34
C ASP A 132 7.34 0.43 15.77
N GLU A 133 6.34 1.17 15.27
CA GLU A 133 6.09 2.56 15.64
C GLU A 133 5.61 2.70 17.10
N ALA A 134 4.72 1.82 17.55
CA ALA A 134 4.28 1.82 18.95
C ALA A 134 5.43 1.54 19.91
N ASN A 135 6.28 0.56 19.60
CA ASN A 135 7.44 0.22 20.41
C ASN A 135 8.50 1.33 20.42
N ALA A 136 8.75 1.96 19.27
CA ALA A 136 9.65 3.11 19.18
C ALA A 136 9.15 4.29 20.05
N PHE A 137 7.85 4.56 20.01
CA PHE A 137 7.22 5.59 20.84
C PHE A 137 7.38 5.30 22.34
N VAL A 138 7.07 4.07 22.75
CA VAL A 138 7.25 3.62 24.15
C VAL A 138 8.70 3.78 24.59
N LYS A 139 9.66 3.41 23.75
CA LYS A 139 11.08 3.57 24.06
C LYS A 139 11.45 5.02 24.32
N VAL A 140 11.02 5.93 23.44
CA VAL A 140 11.28 7.36 23.60
C VAL A 140 10.69 7.91 24.91
N LEU A 141 9.46 7.55 25.26
CA LEU A 141 8.83 7.99 26.50
C LEU A 141 9.53 7.43 27.75
N ARG A 142 9.96 6.15 27.71
CA ARG A 142 10.73 5.55 28.81
C ARG A 142 12.08 6.25 29.03
N GLU A 143 12.79 6.55 27.95
CA GLU A 143 14.03 7.31 28.01
C GLU A 143 13.82 8.74 28.57
N GLN A 144 12.76 9.43 28.16
CA GLN A 144 12.39 10.73 28.72
C GLN A 144 12.08 10.64 30.22
N ARG A 145 11.30 9.62 30.62
CA ARG A 145 10.97 9.35 32.02
C ARG A 145 12.24 9.17 32.87
N GLU A 146 13.16 8.34 32.40
CA GLU A 146 14.43 8.11 33.09
C GLU A 146 15.27 9.38 33.25
N ARG A 147 15.36 10.18 32.18
CA ARG A 147 16.09 11.47 32.23
C ARG A 147 15.47 12.40 33.27
N ILE A 148 14.16 12.54 33.31
CA ILE A 148 13.45 13.36 34.28
C ILE A 148 13.69 12.86 35.70
N LEU A 149 13.60 11.54 35.93
CA LEU A 149 13.84 10.95 37.24
C LEU A 149 15.28 11.18 37.70
N LYS A 150 16.29 11.00 36.85
CA LYS A 150 17.70 11.27 37.16
C LYS A 150 17.91 12.73 37.50
N THR A 151 17.35 13.66 36.72
CA THR A 151 17.45 15.11 36.97
C THR A 151 16.78 15.48 38.30
N ARG A 152 15.59 14.91 38.57
CA ARG A 152 14.87 15.14 39.83
C ARG A 152 15.68 14.64 41.05
N THR A 153 16.20 13.42 41.00
CA THR A 153 16.99 12.85 42.09
C THR A 153 18.22 13.70 42.38
N LYS A 154 18.93 14.13 41.34
CA LYS A 154 20.08 15.04 41.49
C LYS A 154 19.66 16.36 42.15
N HIS A 155 18.56 16.94 41.72
CA HIS A 155 18.06 18.20 42.24
C HIS A 155 17.55 18.09 43.68
N ASP A 156 16.89 16.98 44.04
CA ASP A 156 16.43 16.70 45.39
C ASP A 156 17.62 16.54 46.34
N SER A 157 18.72 15.87 45.91
CA SER A 157 19.97 15.75 46.70
C SER A 157 20.73 17.07 46.89
N GLU A 158 20.78 17.89 45.85
CA GLU A 158 21.36 19.25 45.93
C GLU A 158 20.54 20.14 46.88
N PHE A 159 19.21 20.01 46.85
CA PHE A 159 18.30 20.73 47.74
C PHE A 159 18.53 20.40 49.24
N GLU A 160 18.66 19.10 49.56
CA GLU A 160 18.92 18.65 50.95
C GLU A 160 20.26 19.19 51.48
N GLN A 161 21.27 19.28 50.60
CA GLN A 161 22.59 19.80 51.00
C GLN A 161 22.64 21.32 51.20
N LEU A 162 21.79 22.06 50.48
CA LEU A 162 21.81 23.51 50.40
C LEU A 162 20.67 24.20 51.18
N ALA A 163 19.77 23.42 51.82
CA ALA A 163 18.54 23.92 52.44
C ALA A 163 18.73 25.04 53.49
N PHE A 164 19.92 25.23 54.02
CA PHE A 164 20.23 26.21 55.06
C PHE A 164 20.66 27.59 54.52
N GLY A 165 20.66 27.84 53.21
CA GLY A 165 21.19 29.11 52.66
C GLY A 165 20.40 29.72 51.49
N PHE A 166 19.28 29.16 51.08
CA PHE A 166 18.53 29.69 49.95
C PHE A 166 17.67 30.91 50.27
N ALA A 167 17.66 31.88 49.37
CA ALA A 167 16.69 32.95 49.38
C ALA A 167 15.29 32.46 48.97
N ASP A 168 14.22 33.13 49.42
CA ASP A 168 12.83 32.72 49.18
C ASP A 168 12.47 32.55 47.72
N HIS A 169 13.10 33.27 46.79
CA HIS A 169 12.84 33.16 45.36
C HIS A 169 13.44 31.86 44.77
N GLU A 170 14.58 31.41 45.27
CA GLU A 170 15.23 30.17 44.87
C GLU A 170 14.38 28.94 45.32
N LEU A 171 13.85 29.01 46.53
CA LEU A 171 12.94 27.99 47.05
C LEU A 171 11.64 27.90 46.24
N ARG A 172 11.11 29.01 45.76
CA ARG A 172 9.92 29.00 44.87
C ARG A 172 10.26 28.37 43.53
N GLN A 173 11.39 28.75 42.91
CA GLN A 173 11.83 28.19 41.63
C GLN A 173 12.03 26.67 41.71
N LEU A 174 12.57 26.17 42.82
CA LEU A 174 12.75 24.75 43.06
C LEU A 174 11.41 24.00 43.18
N ARG A 175 10.46 24.59 43.89
CA ARG A 175 9.08 24.02 44.00
C ARG A 175 8.38 23.98 42.63
N ASP A 176 8.54 25.03 41.84
CA ASP A 176 7.94 25.13 40.49
C ASP A 176 8.52 24.08 39.54
N ASN A 177 9.83 23.88 39.57
CA ASN A 177 10.54 22.86 38.82
C ASN A 177 10.06 21.44 39.20
N ARG A 178 9.94 21.16 40.51
CA ARG A 178 9.46 19.88 41.00
C ARG A 178 8.02 19.61 40.53
N SER A 179 7.14 20.62 40.69
CA SER A 179 5.77 20.54 40.20
C SER A 179 5.67 20.32 38.67
N TYR A 180 6.57 20.95 37.92
CA TYR A 180 6.69 20.72 36.47
C TYR A 180 7.07 19.27 36.14
N TRP A 181 8.10 18.72 36.80
CA TRP A 181 8.52 17.33 36.58
C TRP A 181 7.43 16.32 36.97
N ASP A 182 6.74 16.51 38.08
CA ASP A 182 5.63 15.66 38.52
C ASP A 182 4.51 15.64 37.49
N ARG A 183 4.13 16.81 36.99
CA ARG A 183 3.11 16.90 35.90
C ARG A 183 3.61 16.22 34.61
N ARG A 184 4.87 16.37 34.28
CA ARG A 184 5.46 15.76 33.09
C ARG A 184 5.54 14.25 33.19
N LEU A 185 5.94 13.71 34.35
CA LEU A 185 5.95 12.28 34.62
C LEU A 185 4.53 11.67 34.55
N ALA A 186 3.57 12.30 35.20
CA ALA A 186 2.17 11.86 35.15
C ALA A 186 1.63 11.85 33.71
N ARG A 187 2.04 12.82 32.88
CA ARG A 187 1.68 12.83 31.46
C ARG A 187 2.32 11.68 30.70
N ILE A 188 3.64 11.45 30.90
CA ILE A 188 4.36 10.34 30.26
C ILE A 188 3.72 8.99 30.63
N GLU A 189 3.33 8.79 31.89
CA GLU A 189 2.67 7.54 32.30
C GLU A 189 1.32 7.34 31.59
N ARG A 190 0.52 8.39 31.49
CA ARG A 190 -0.72 8.35 30.71
C ARG A 190 -0.47 8.09 29.22
N ASP A 191 0.51 8.75 28.64
CA ASP A 191 0.85 8.59 27.22
C ASP A 191 1.37 7.15 26.96
N LEU A 192 2.15 6.55 27.89
CA LEU A 192 2.59 5.15 27.82
C LEU A 192 1.44 4.15 27.87
N GLU A 193 0.37 4.47 28.56
CA GLU A 193 -0.82 3.62 28.68
C GLU A 193 -1.73 3.72 27.44
N LEU A 194 -1.95 4.92 26.90
CA LEU A 194 -2.98 5.19 25.89
C LEU A 194 -2.44 5.22 24.46
N GLU A 195 -1.28 5.84 24.25
CA GLU A 195 -0.79 6.12 22.90
C GLU A 195 -0.36 4.90 22.08
N PRO A 196 0.23 3.83 22.65
CA PRO A 196 0.58 2.65 21.87
C PRO A 196 -0.63 1.99 21.21
N ALA A 197 -1.77 1.94 21.90
CA ALA A 197 -3.01 1.44 21.33
C ALA A 197 -3.58 2.38 20.25
N ALA A 198 -3.50 3.69 20.47
CA ALA A 198 -3.89 4.69 19.49
C ALA A 198 -3.04 4.61 18.21
N ILE A 199 -1.71 4.45 18.35
CA ILE A 199 -0.79 4.26 17.22
C ILE A 199 -1.19 3.02 16.42
N ARG A 200 -1.34 1.84 17.05
CA ARG A 200 -1.76 0.61 16.37
C ARG A 200 -3.04 0.80 15.59
N ARG A 201 -4.01 1.49 16.17
CA ARG A 201 -5.30 1.77 15.54
C ARG A 201 -5.19 2.61 14.27
N THR A 202 -4.17 3.46 14.15
CA THR A 202 -3.97 4.24 12.91
C THR A 202 -3.60 3.40 11.69
N PHE A 203 -3.06 2.19 11.90
CA PHE A 203 -2.70 1.24 10.86
C PHE A 203 -3.74 0.13 10.64
N GLU A 204 -4.81 0.14 11.43
CA GLU A 204 -5.85 -0.89 11.35
C GLU A 204 -6.69 -0.69 10.08
N VAL A 205 -6.79 -1.74 9.26
CA VAL A 205 -7.66 -1.75 8.08
C VAL A 205 -9.11 -1.93 8.52
N ALA A 206 -9.93 -0.91 8.30
CA ALA A 206 -11.30 -0.84 8.80
C ALA A 206 -12.35 -1.35 7.81
N THR A 207 -11.99 -1.49 6.52
CA THR A 207 -12.92 -1.87 5.45
C THR A 207 -12.39 -3.03 4.62
N ALA A 208 -13.27 -3.69 3.86
CA ALA A 208 -12.86 -4.64 2.85
C ALA A 208 -11.93 -3.98 1.81
N PRO A 209 -10.96 -4.72 1.25
CA PRO A 209 -10.11 -4.23 0.18
C PRO A 209 -10.94 -3.70 -0.99
N ARG A 210 -10.59 -2.52 -1.48
CA ARG A 210 -11.23 -1.93 -2.65
C ARG A 210 -10.39 -2.22 -3.88
N ILE A 211 -11.01 -2.85 -4.88
CA ILE A 211 -10.39 -3.19 -6.16
C ILE A 211 -11.10 -2.39 -7.24
N GLU A 212 -10.36 -1.57 -7.96
CA GLU A 212 -10.88 -0.74 -9.05
C GLU A 212 -10.18 -1.11 -10.35
N PRO A 213 -10.92 -1.31 -11.46
CA PRO A 213 -10.30 -1.52 -12.76
C PRO A 213 -9.54 -0.25 -13.17
N ALA A 214 -8.28 -0.41 -13.57
CA ALA A 214 -7.45 0.70 -14.03
C ALA A 214 -7.33 0.71 -15.55
N GLY A 215 -7.23 -0.45 -16.19
CA GLY A 215 -7.13 -0.57 -17.64
C GLY A 215 -6.88 -2.00 -18.11
N ALA A 216 -6.91 -2.18 -19.43
CA ALA A 216 -6.56 -3.41 -20.10
C ALA A 216 -5.65 -3.12 -21.30
N ILE A 217 -4.59 -3.88 -21.46
CA ILE A 217 -3.65 -3.75 -22.58
C ILE A 217 -3.58 -5.09 -23.29
N VAL A 218 -3.81 -5.10 -24.58
CA VAL A 218 -3.58 -6.25 -25.44
C VAL A 218 -2.25 -6.06 -26.14
N LEU A 219 -1.31 -6.98 -25.93
CA LEU A 219 -0.10 -7.10 -26.74
C LEU A 219 -0.41 -8.02 -27.91
N TRP A 220 -0.33 -7.49 -29.13
CA TRP A 220 -0.65 -8.21 -30.34
C TRP A 220 0.60 -8.44 -31.20
N PRO A 221 0.92 -9.71 -31.56
CA PRO A 221 2.07 -10.03 -32.40
C PRO A 221 1.99 -9.37 -33.78
N GLN A 222 3.09 -8.71 -34.21
CA GLN A 222 3.15 -8.11 -35.56
C GLN A 222 2.98 -9.15 -36.67
N GLN A 223 3.46 -10.38 -36.46
CA GLN A 223 3.38 -11.46 -37.43
C GLN A 223 1.95 -12.01 -37.64
N MET A 224 1.03 -11.70 -36.74
CA MET A 224 -0.39 -12.04 -36.83
C MET A 224 -1.23 -10.96 -37.55
N SER A 225 -0.61 -9.86 -37.96
CA SER A 225 -1.27 -8.89 -38.83
C SER A 225 -1.15 -9.37 -40.27
N PRO A 226 -2.28 -9.50 -41.04
CA PRO A 226 -2.26 -10.01 -42.41
C PRO A 226 -1.47 -9.10 -43.36
#